data_577328b640b609e4295159d7cf5b97ca
#
_entry.id   577328b640b609e4295159d7cf5b97ca
#
_cell.length_a   1.000
_cell.length_b   1.000
_cell.length_c   1.000
_cell.angle_alpha   90.00
_cell.angle_beta   90.00
_cell.angle_gamma   90.00
#
_symmetry.space_group_name_H-M   'P 1'
#
loop_
_entity.id
_entity.type
_entity.pdbx_description
1 polymer ?
#
loop_
_entity_poly.entity_id
_entity_poly.type
_entity_poly.pdbx_seq_one_letter_code
_entity_poly.pdbx_strand_id
1 'polypeptide(L)'
;MNNASTLITGHCTLVGAGPGDPELLTVKAVKAIQAATVLLVDDLVSDQIVQAYARPGARIVHVGKRGGCKSTPQAFIERLMITAVREGETVVRLKGGDPFIFGRGGEEVEHLREAGIECAVVNGITAGLAAVTSLGVPLTHRDHAQGVVFVTGHAKTGAGAGEDPTDWRALAATAYNARLTLVIYMGVSGAAHIERELLQGLPGDTPVAVIQHASLPHQRHIATTLGNLQNGIAKAGLASPAVIVVGDVLRGLAAAEAPVDADKFGT
;
A
#
# COMPACT_ATOMS: atom_id res chain seq x y z
N MET A 1 -41.80 26.59 -7.30
CA MET A 1 -40.38 26.58 -7.70
C MET A 1 -40.03 25.13 -7.96
N ASN A 2 -39.93 24.73 -9.23
CA ASN A 2 -39.63 23.36 -9.62
C ASN A 2 -38.17 23.05 -9.30
N ASN A 3 -37.92 22.27 -8.25
CA ASN A 3 -36.67 21.60 -8.07
C ASN A 3 -36.58 20.48 -9.14
N ALA A 4 -36.08 20.82 -10.32
CA ALA A 4 -35.61 19.82 -11.25
C ALA A 4 -34.39 19.19 -10.60
N SER A 5 -34.55 18.04 -9.91
CA SER A 5 -33.43 17.18 -9.53
C SER A 5 -32.74 16.80 -10.82
N THR A 6 -31.61 17.44 -11.10
CA THR A 6 -30.75 17.07 -12.23
C THR A 6 -30.43 15.60 -12.07
N LEU A 7 -30.93 14.74 -12.96
CA LEU A 7 -30.62 13.33 -12.96
C LEU A 7 -29.11 13.19 -13.14
N ILE A 8 -28.43 12.68 -12.11
CA ILE A 8 -26.99 12.36 -12.19
C ILE A 8 -26.89 11.13 -13.09
N THR A 9 -26.34 11.31 -14.30
CA THR A 9 -26.18 10.23 -15.30
C THR A 9 -24.80 9.58 -15.25
N GLY A 10 -23.81 10.29 -14.68
CA GLY A 10 -22.47 9.77 -14.49
C GLY A 10 -22.36 8.87 -13.25
N HIS A 11 -21.28 8.13 -13.16
CA HIS A 11 -20.98 7.29 -12.00
C HIS A 11 -19.49 7.31 -11.66
N CYS A 12 -19.16 6.98 -10.40
CA CYS A 12 -17.79 6.90 -9.93
C CYS A 12 -17.48 5.47 -9.45
N THR A 13 -16.26 5.00 -9.75
CA THR A 13 -15.72 3.76 -9.21
C THR A 13 -14.32 3.99 -8.68
N LEU A 14 -14.07 3.67 -7.41
CA LEU A 14 -12.73 3.56 -6.86
C LEU A 14 -12.16 2.20 -7.26
N VAL A 15 -10.98 2.21 -7.85
CA VAL A 15 -10.35 0.99 -8.39
C VAL A 15 -8.94 0.83 -7.83
N GLY A 16 -8.68 -0.31 -7.21
CA GLY A 16 -7.33 -0.72 -6.83
C GLY A 16 -6.53 -1.17 -8.05
N ALA A 17 -5.41 -0.50 -8.26
CA ALA A 17 -4.47 -0.78 -9.35
C ALA A 17 -3.46 -1.89 -9.00
N GLY A 18 -3.57 -2.48 -7.81
CA GLY A 18 -2.57 -3.45 -7.37
C GLY A 18 -1.22 -2.83 -7.04
N PRO A 19 -0.18 -3.65 -6.87
CA PRO A 19 1.14 -3.21 -6.39
C PRO A 19 2.01 -2.55 -7.45
N GLY A 20 1.63 -2.63 -8.72
CA GLY A 20 2.36 -1.98 -9.81
C GLY A 20 2.48 -2.81 -11.10
N ASP A 21 2.59 -4.13 -10.99
CA ASP A 21 2.56 -5.04 -12.13
C ASP A 21 1.16 -5.06 -12.78
N PRO A 22 1.03 -4.73 -14.09
CA PRO A 22 -0.24 -4.75 -14.80
C PRO A 22 -0.97 -6.10 -14.80
N GLU A 23 -0.26 -7.21 -14.68
CA GLU A 23 -0.84 -8.56 -14.65
C GLU A 23 -1.47 -8.89 -13.29
N LEU A 24 -1.17 -8.09 -12.25
CA LEU A 24 -1.78 -8.22 -10.92
C LEU A 24 -3.06 -7.39 -10.75
N LEU A 25 -3.60 -6.81 -11.81
CA LEU A 25 -4.93 -6.21 -11.82
C LEU A 25 -6.02 -7.29 -11.72
N THR A 26 -7.07 -6.99 -10.97
CA THR A 26 -8.26 -7.83 -11.05
C THR A 26 -8.98 -7.63 -12.40
N VAL A 27 -9.61 -8.67 -12.91
CA VAL A 27 -10.42 -8.59 -14.16
C VAL A 27 -11.48 -7.49 -14.05
N LYS A 28 -12.04 -7.27 -12.85
CA LYS A 28 -13.02 -6.21 -12.62
C LYS A 28 -12.38 -4.82 -12.71
N ALA A 29 -11.15 -4.66 -12.24
CA ALA A 29 -10.39 -3.42 -12.37
C ALA A 29 -10.12 -3.08 -13.84
N VAL A 30 -9.64 -4.05 -14.63
CA VAL A 30 -9.42 -3.89 -16.08
C VAL A 30 -10.70 -3.41 -16.77
N LYS A 31 -11.83 -4.08 -16.55
CA LYS A 31 -13.12 -3.69 -17.14
C LYS A 31 -13.55 -2.27 -16.74
N ALA A 32 -13.34 -1.88 -15.49
CA ALA A 32 -13.68 -0.54 -15.03
C ALA A 32 -12.80 0.53 -15.69
N ILE A 33 -11.48 0.29 -15.80
CA ILE A 33 -10.53 1.21 -16.46
C ILE A 33 -10.89 1.37 -17.94
N GLN A 34 -11.21 0.27 -18.65
CA GLN A 34 -11.59 0.29 -20.05
C GLN A 34 -12.92 1.02 -20.32
N ALA A 35 -13.84 1.01 -19.36
CA ALA A 35 -15.13 1.71 -19.47
C ALA A 35 -15.03 3.22 -19.15
N ALA A 36 -13.98 3.66 -18.46
CA ALA A 36 -13.85 5.01 -17.95
C ALA A 36 -13.72 6.06 -19.06
N THR A 37 -14.45 7.16 -18.93
CA THR A 37 -14.25 8.37 -19.75
C THR A 37 -13.28 9.33 -19.09
N VAL A 38 -13.16 9.25 -17.74
CA VAL A 38 -12.22 10.02 -16.93
C VAL A 38 -11.49 9.08 -15.97
N LEU A 39 -10.17 9.10 -16.01
CA LEU A 39 -9.29 8.41 -15.06
C LEU A 39 -8.60 9.44 -14.16
N LEU A 40 -8.86 9.40 -12.86
CA LEU A 40 -8.12 10.16 -11.85
C LEU A 40 -7.06 9.24 -11.25
N VAL A 41 -5.80 9.45 -11.62
CA VAL A 41 -4.70 8.52 -11.37
C VAL A 41 -3.83 8.98 -10.21
N ASP A 42 -3.59 8.10 -9.23
CA ASP A 42 -2.68 8.32 -8.10
C ASP A 42 -1.20 8.18 -8.53
N ASP A 43 -0.28 8.75 -7.75
CA ASP A 43 1.17 8.69 -8.00
C ASP A 43 1.79 7.30 -7.80
N LEU A 44 1.15 6.43 -7.04
CA LEU A 44 1.58 5.04 -6.85
C LEU A 44 1.09 4.07 -7.95
N VAL A 45 0.30 4.56 -8.88
CA VAL A 45 -0.17 3.75 -10.03
C VAL A 45 0.89 3.76 -11.13
N SER A 46 1.27 2.57 -11.61
CA SER A 46 2.20 2.43 -12.73
C SER A 46 1.62 3.03 -14.02
N ASP A 47 2.41 3.85 -14.71
CA ASP A 47 2.02 4.38 -16.03
C ASP A 47 1.74 3.26 -17.04
N GLN A 48 2.37 2.08 -16.90
CA GLN A 48 2.12 0.90 -17.74
C GLN A 48 0.66 0.43 -17.65
N ILE A 49 0.04 0.50 -16.48
CA ILE A 49 -1.38 0.15 -16.29
C ILE A 49 -2.28 1.08 -17.09
N VAL A 50 -2.02 2.40 -17.02
CA VAL A 50 -2.80 3.39 -17.77
C VAL A 50 -2.61 3.21 -19.27
N GLN A 51 -1.37 3.00 -19.73
CA GLN A 51 -1.07 2.78 -21.13
C GLN A 51 -1.70 1.49 -21.70
N ALA A 52 -1.72 0.41 -20.90
CA ALA A 52 -2.22 -0.89 -21.34
C ALA A 52 -3.75 -0.95 -21.39
N TYR A 53 -4.46 -0.27 -20.48
CA TYR A 53 -5.88 -0.52 -20.26
C TYR A 53 -6.80 0.70 -20.42
N ALA A 54 -6.27 1.94 -20.41
CA ALA A 54 -7.12 3.09 -20.65
C ALA A 54 -7.68 3.08 -22.08
N ARG A 55 -8.99 3.33 -22.22
CA ARG A 55 -9.61 3.41 -23.54
C ARG A 55 -9.08 4.61 -24.32
N PRO A 56 -9.00 4.53 -25.65
CA PRO A 56 -8.70 5.69 -26.48
C PRO A 56 -9.68 6.83 -26.23
N GLY A 57 -9.16 8.04 -26.02
CA GLY A 57 -9.96 9.24 -25.76
C GLY A 57 -10.41 9.43 -24.31
N ALA A 58 -10.03 8.54 -23.38
CA ALA A 58 -10.25 8.81 -21.95
C ALA A 58 -9.43 10.01 -21.49
N ARG A 59 -10.04 10.90 -20.71
CA ARG A 59 -9.33 12.02 -20.06
C ARG A 59 -8.56 11.50 -18.84
N ILE A 60 -7.24 11.55 -18.90
CA ILE A 60 -6.36 11.10 -17.82
C ILE A 60 -5.91 12.30 -17.00
N VAL A 61 -6.21 12.30 -15.70
CA VAL A 61 -5.87 13.36 -14.75
C VAL A 61 -5.03 12.75 -13.62
N HIS A 62 -3.76 13.12 -13.57
CA HIS A 62 -2.90 12.71 -12.46
C HIS A 62 -3.14 13.60 -11.25
N VAL A 63 -3.50 12.99 -10.12
CA VAL A 63 -3.84 13.68 -8.88
C VAL A 63 -2.85 13.43 -7.74
N GLY A 64 -1.80 12.67 -8.01
CA GLY A 64 -0.68 12.41 -7.08
C GLY A 64 0.39 13.50 -7.06
N LYS A 65 1.47 13.26 -6.33
CA LYS A 65 2.66 14.13 -6.29
C LYS A 65 3.54 13.86 -7.50
N ARG A 66 3.52 14.69 -8.52
CA ARG A 66 4.55 14.62 -9.57
C ARG A 66 5.74 15.53 -9.24
N GLY A 67 6.94 14.96 -9.29
CA GLY A 67 8.19 15.74 -9.39
C GLY A 67 8.47 16.72 -8.24
N GLY A 68 8.20 16.36 -6.98
CA GLY A 68 8.52 17.22 -5.83
C GLY A 68 7.49 18.32 -5.53
N CYS A 69 6.40 18.41 -6.27
CA CYS A 69 5.28 19.32 -5.99
C CYS A 69 4.53 18.93 -4.71
N LYS A 70 3.85 19.91 -4.08
CA LYS A 70 2.93 19.63 -2.95
C LYS A 70 1.87 18.63 -3.39
N SER A 71 1.51 17.67 -2.51
CA SER A 71 0.40 16.74 -2.80
C SER A 71 -0.87 17.52 -3.10
N THR A 72 -1.61 17.07 -4.12
CA THR A 72 -2.94 17.59 -4.41
C THR A 72 -3.81 17.43 -3.16
N PRO A 73 -4.45 18.51 -2.65
CA PRO A 73 -5.32 18.41 -1.48
C PRO A 73 -6.46 17.41 -1.72
N GLN A 74 -6.75 16.56 -0.74
CA GLN A 74 -7.79 15.54 -0.85
C GLN A 74 -9.15 16.14 -1.27
N ALA A 75 -9.55 17.25 -0.64
CA ALA A 75 -10.78 17.96 -0.98
C ALA A 75 -10.84 18.45 -2.44
N PHE A 76 -9.68 18.64 -3.09
CA PHE A 76 -9.65 18.98 -4.51
C PHE A 76 -9.92 17.76 -5.39
N ILE A 77 -9.35 16.62 -5.03
CA ILE A 77 -9.58 15.34 -5.74
C ILE A 77 -11.06 14.96 -5.67
N GLU A 78 -11.67 15.08 -4.49
CA GLU A 78 -13.08 14.81 -4.25
C GLU A 78 -13.98 15.72 -5.09
N ARG A 79 -13.67 17.03 -5.16
CA ARG A 79 -14.39 17.97 -6.03
C ARG A 79 -14.27 17.61 -7.50
N LEU A 80 -13.09 17.16 -7.96
CA LEU A 80 -12.93 16.71 -9.35
C LEU A 80 -13.80 15.49 -9.66
N MET A 81 -13.87 14.51 -8.76
CA MET A 81 -14.73 13.34 -8.93
C MET A 81 -16.20 13.76 -9.01
N ILE A 82 -16.68 14.57 -8.05
CA ILE A 82 -18.06 15.04 -7.98
C ILE A 82 -18.43 15.82 -9.25
N THR A 83 -17.56 16.73 -9.68
CA THR A 83 -17.81 17.55 -10.88
C THR A 83 -17.92 16.68 -12.12
N ALA A 84 -16.98 15.79 -12.36
CA ALA A 84 -16.99 14.92 -13.53
C ALA A 84 -18.22 13.98 -13.56
N VAL A 85 -18.63 13.43 -12.41
CA VAL A 85 -19.85 12.61 -12.33
C VAL A 85 -21.09 13.44 -12.65
N ARG A 86 -21.17 14.68 -12.18
CA ARG A 86 -22.30 15.59 -12.50
C ARG A 86 -22.33 16.03 -13.97
N GLU A 87 -21.18 16.03 -14.63
CA GLU A 87 -21.06 16.24 -16.08
C GLU A 87 -21.46 15.00 -16.91
N GLY A 88 -21.86 13.91 -16.26
CA GLY A 88 -22.30 12.66 -16.91
C GLY A 88 -21.17 11.69 -17.24
N GLU A 89 -19.97 11.91 -16.72
CA GLU A 89 -18.80 11.09 -17.01
C GLU A 89 -18.80 9.76 -16.25
N THR A 90 -18.20 8.74 -16.85
CA THR A 90 -17.81 7.49 -16.18
C THR A 90 -16.43 7.67 -15.56
N VAL A 91 -16.43 7.98 -14.26
CA VAL A 91 -15.21 8.33 -13.51
C VAL A 91 -14.62 7.07 -12.86
N VAL A 92 -13.33 6.84 -13.09
CA VAL A 92 -12.55 5.88 -12.31
C VAL A 92 -11.46 6.61 -11.53
N ARG A 93 -11.50 6.48 -10.21
CA ARG A 93 -10.43 6.88 -9.30
C ARG A 93 -9.49 5.69 -9.12
N LEU A 94 -8.35 5.72 -9.81
CA LEU A 94 -7.36 4.64 -9.82
C LEU A 94 -6.32 4.88 -8.72
N LYS A 95 -6.19 3.93 -7.80
CA LYS A 95 -5.38 4.02 -6.57
C LYS A 95 -4.37 2.88 -6.52
N GLY A 96 -3.13 3.14 -6.12
CA GLY A 96 -2.14 2.09 -5.90
C GLY A 96 -2.59 1.11 -4.81
N GLY A 97 -2.29 -0.17 -4.98
CA GLY A 97 -2.71 -1.22 -4.06
C GLY A 97 -4.22 -1.44 -4.02
N ASP A 98 -4.80 -1.39 -2.83
CA ASP A 98 -6.23 -1.51 -2.56
C ASP A 98 -6.78 -0.18 -2.04
N PRO A 99 -7.96 0.29 -2.51
CA PRO A 99 -8.53 1.58 -2.10
C PRO A 99 -8.80 1.69 -0.59
N PHE A 100 -9.08 0.58 0.08
CA PHE A 100 -9.46 0.54 1.49
C PHE A 100 -8.34 0.13 2.45
N ILE A 101 -7.12 -0.14 1.93
CA ILE A 101 -5.95 -0.41 2.75
C ILE A 101 -5.00 0.79 2.68
N PHE A 102 -5.06 1.66 3.68
CA PHE A 102 -4.28 2.91 3.81
C PHE A 102 -4.36 3.86 2.60
N GLY A 103 -5.38 3.68 1.76
CA GLY A 103 -5.61 4.44 0.53
C GLY A 103 -6.58 5.61 0.67
N ARG A 104 -7.13 5.88 1.86
CA ARG A 104 -8.16 6.92 2.10
C ARG A 104 -9.44 6.75 1.27
N GLY A 105 -9.66 5.57 0.68
CA GLY A 105 -10.84 5.31 -0.15
C GLY A 105 -12.16 5.43 0.62
N GLY A 106 -12.16 5.15 1.94
CA GLY A 106 -13.31 5.37 2.81
C GLY A 106 -13.75 6.83 2.83
N GLU A 107 -12.81 7.76 3.02
CA GLU A 107 -13.08 9.21 3.00
C GLU A 107 -13.65 9.65 1.64
N GLU A 108 -13.05 9.18 0.53
CA GLU A 108 -13.53 9.49 -0.83
C GLU A 108 -14.97 9.00 -1.07
N VAL A 109 -15.31 7.78 -0.61
CA VAL A 109 -16.68 7.22 -0.72
C VAL A 109 -17.68 8.01 0.14
N GLU A 110 -17.30 8.39 1.35
CA GLU A 110 -18.14 9.18 2.26
C GLU A 110 -18.52 10.53 1.63
N HIS A 111 -17.54 11.29 1.12
CA HIS A 111 -17.78 12.58 0.48
C HIS A 111 -18.62 12.48 -0.81
N LEU A 112 -18.40 11.41 -1.61
CA LEU A 112 -19.25 11.16 -2.78
C LEU A 112 -20.71 10.90 -2.39
N ARG A 113 -20.91 10.09 -1.33
CA ARG A 113 -22.26 9.80 -0.80
C ARG A 113 -22.94 11.05 -0.25
N GLU A 114 -22.21 11.90 0.47
CA GLU A 114 -22.72 13.21 0.93
C GLU A 114 -23.14 14.11 -0.24
N ALA A 115 -22.47 14.00 -1.39
CA ALA A 115 -22.83 14.71 -2.62
C ALA A 115 -23.98 14.04 -3.41
N GLY A 116 -24.58 12.97 -2.88
CA GLY A 116 -25.66 12.20 -3.51
C GLY A 116 -25.18 11.26 -4.64
N ILE A 117 -23.90 10.91 -4.65
CA ILE A 117 -23.28 10.04 -5.67
C ILE A 117 -22.97 8.67 -5.07
N GLU A 118 -23.55 7.62 -5.63
CA GLU A 118 -23.14 6.25 -5.31
C GLU A 118 -21.80 5.94 -5.94
N CYS A 119 -20.90 5.32 -5.14
CA CYS A 119 -19.59 4.95 -5.57
C CYS A 119 -19.36 3.44 -5.40
N ALA A 120 -19.07 2.76 -6.49
CA ALA A 120 -18.62 1.38 -6.45
C ALA A 120 -17.13 1.31 -6.05
N VAL A 121 -16.73 0.20 -5.42
CA VAL A 121 -15.33 -0.05 -5.08
C VAL A 121 -14.90 -1.40 -5.64
N VAL A 122 -13.73 -1.40 -6.27
CA VAL A 122 -13.08 -2.59 -6.82
C VAL A 122 -11.77 -2.79 -6.10
N ASN A 123 -11.62 -3.92 -5.41
CA ASN A 123 -10.40 -4.27 -4.71
C ASN A 123 -9.21 -4.41 -5.66
N GLY A 124 -8.01 -4.12 -5.15
CA GLY A 124 -6.74 -4.44 -5.75
C GLY A 124 -5.87 -5.27 -4.79
N ILE A 125 -4.81 -5.87 -5.30
CA ILE A 125 -3.83 -6.54 -4.47
C ILE A 125 -3.03 -5.48 -3.73
N THR A 126 -3.15 -5.46 -2.39
CA THR A 126 -2.40 -4.51 -1.57
C THR A 126 -0.90 -4.84 -1.56
N ALA A 127 -0.04 -3.83 -1.50
CA ALA A 127 1.41 -3.97 -1.57
C ALA A 127 1.98 -4.94 -0.51
N GLY A 128 1.37 -5.03 0.67
CA GLY A 128 1.81 -5.94 1.73
C GLY A 128 1.64 -7.42 1.38
N LEU A 129 0.66 -7.79 0.55
CA LEU A 129 0.53 -9.15 0.01
C LEU A 129 1.58 -9.41 -1.07
N ALA A 130 1.73 -8.48 -2.01
CA ALA A 130 2.64 -8.64 -3.14
C ALA A 130 4.11 -8.66 -2.70
N ALA A 131 4.47 -7.88 -1.68
CA ALA A 131 5.83 -7.74 -1.19
C ALA A 131 6.45 -9.09 -0.81
N VAL A 132 5.77 -9.88 0.01
CA VAL A 132 6.30 -11.19 0.44
C VAL A 132 6.15 -12.26 -0.64
N THR A 133 5.07 -12.20 -1.45
CA THR A 133 4.89 -13.13 -2.58
C THR A 133 6.03 -13.01 -3.57
N SER A 134 6.55 -11.80 -3.81
CA SER A 134 7.70 -11.58 -4.69
C SER A 134 9.01 -12.18 -4.16
N LEU A 135 9.06 -12.50 -2.86
CA LEU A 135 10.18 -13.17 -2.21
C LEU A 135 9.94 -14.68 -2.03
N GLY A 136 8.79 -15.21 -2.48
CA GLY A 136 8.41 -16.60 -2.25
C GLY A 136 8.06 -16.92 -0.79
N VAL A 137 7.73 -15.92 0.03
CA VAL A 137 7.44 -16.07 1.46
C VAL A 137 5.94 -15.90 1.72
N PRO A 138 5.30 -16.80 2.48
CA PRO A 138 3.90 -16.61 2.88
C PRO A 138 3.81 -15.62 4.06
N LEU A 139 2.67 -14.91 4.20
CA LEU A 139 2.39 -14.10 5.39
C LEU A 139 1.89 -14.92 6.59
N THR A 140 1.36 -16.12 6.34
CA THR A 140 0.92 -17.05 7.38
C THR A 140 1.56 -18.41 7.16
N HIS A 141 1.86 -19.12 8.24
CA HIS A 141 2.43 -20.46 8.18
C HIS A 141 1.99 -21.24 9.41
N ARG A 142 1.59 -22.51 9.23
CA ARG A 142 1.08 -23.36 10.33
C ARG A 142 2.00 -23.36 11.57
N ASP A 143 3.30 -23.38 11.36
CA ASP A 143 4.29 -23.48 12.43
C ASP A 143 4.83 -22.12 12.90
N HIS A 144 4.74 -21.06 12.06
CA HIS A 144 5.43 -19.79 12.29
C HIS A 144 4.50 -18.61 12.55
N ALA A 145 3.35 -18.52 11.85
CA ALA A 145 2.45 -17.37 11.99
C ALA A 145 1.00 -17.75 11.84
N GLN A 146 0.21 -17.45 12.88
CA GLN A 146 -1.21 -17.75 12.96
C GLN A 146 -2.10 -16.64 12.37
N GLY A 147 -1.53 -15.47 12.10
CA GLY A 147 -2.27 -14.34 11.56
C GLY A 147 -1.37 -13.23 11.05
N VAL A 148 -1.99 -12.20 10.49
CA VAL A 148 -1.32 -11.03 9.90
C VAL A 148 -1.95 -9.76 10.44
N VAL A 149 -1.13 -8.77 10.77
CA VAL A 149 -1.57 -7.43 11.11
C VAL A 149 -1.03 -6.45 10.08
N PHE A 150 -1.91 -5.73 9.40
CA PHE A 150 -1.55 -4.58 8.57
C PHE A 150 -1.61 -3.32 9.42
N VAL A 151 -0.52 -2.57 9.48
CA VAL A 151 -0.40 -1.36 10.28
C VAL A 151 0.33 -0.26 9.50
N THR A 152 0.02 1.00 9.79
CA THR A 152 0.74 2.14 9.23
C THR A 152 1.83 2.60 10.18
N GLY A 153 3.04 2.86 9.66
CA GLY A 153 4.14 3.49 10.39
C GLY A 153 4.12 5.01 10.30
N HIS A 154 3.06 5.59 9.71
CA HIS A 154 2.93 7.03 9.58
C HIS A 154 2.01 7.60 10.65
N ALA A 155 2.57 8.34 11.61
CA ALA A 155 1.79 9.12 12.56
C ALA A 155 1.10 10.30 11.83
N LYS A 156 -0.18 10.56 12.13
CA LYS A 156 -0.86 11.78 11.67
C LYS A 156 -0.11 13.00 12.21
N THR A 157 0.50 13.78 11.33
CA THR A 157 1.02 15.10 11.67
C THR A 157 -0.16 16.09 11.64
N GLY A 158 -0.73 16.42 12.81
CA GLY A 158 -1.81 17.41 12.92
C GLY A 158 -2.17 17.64 14.38
N ALA A 159 -2.17 18.91 14.82
CA ALA A 159 -2.64 19.49 16.08
C ALA A 159 -2.59 18.56 17.32
N GLY A 160 -1.42 18.40 17.91
CA GLY A 160 -1.14 17.54 19.05
C GLY A 160 0.12 16.74 18.79
N ALA A 161 1.20 17.41 18.34
CA ALA A 161 2.50 16.78 18.19
C ALA A 161 2.95 16.17 19.52
N GLY A 162 2.96 14.83 19.62
CA GLY A 162 3.49 14.15 20.78
C GLY A 162 3.26 12.66 20.88
N GLU A 163 2.14 12.14 20.40
CA GLU A 163 1.86 10.69 20.56
C GLU A 163 1.65 10.01 19.21
N ASP A 164 2.43 8.96 18.99
CA ASP A 164 2.17 7.99 17.90
C ASP A 164 0.80 7.34 18.19
N PRO A 165 -0.17 7.39 17.27
CA PRO A 165 -1.47 6.76 17.49
C PRO A 165 -1.38 5.24 17.57
N THR A 166 -0.25 4.63 17.21
CA THR A 166 0.00 3.19 17.27
C THR A 166 0.74 2.84 18.55
N ASP A 167 0.09 2.07 19.43
CA ASP A 167 0.78 1.46 20.57
C ASP A 167 1.64 0.28 20.07
N TRP A 168 2.84 0.62 19.61
CA TRP A 168 3.82 -0.34 19.09
C TRP A 168 4.22 -1.39 20.11
N ARG A 169 4.26 -1.04 21.40
CA ARG A 169 4.64 -1.95 22.48
C ARG A 169 3.56 -3.01 22.68
N ALA A 170 2.30 -2.62 22.77
CA ALA A 170 1.18 -3.55 22.86
C ALA A 170 1.07 -4.44 21.61
N LEU A 171 1.31 -3.84 20.42
CA LEU A 171 1.33 -4.58 19.16
C LEU A 171 2.45 -5.62 19.14
N ALA A 172 3.66 -5.27 19.58
CA ALA A 172 4.81 -6.18 19.65
C ALA A 172 4.52 -7.36 20.58
N ALA A 173 4.01 -7.09 21.78
CA ALA A 173 3.65 -8.13 22.73
C ALA A 173 2.56 -9.06 22.19
N THR A 174 1.57 -8.49 21.51
CA THR A 174 0.49 -9.27 20.85
C THR A 174 1.04 -10.12 19.72
N ALA A 175 1.91 -9.55 18.87
CA ALA A 175 2.53 -10.27 17.76
C ALA A 175 3.37 -11.44 18.25
N TYR A 176 4.14 -11.26 19.32
CA TYR A 176 4.92 -12.31 19.93
C TYR A 176 4.05 -13.45 20.48
N ASN A 177 3.08 -13.10 21.35
CA ASN A 177 2.25 -14.09 22.05
C ASN A 177 1.31 -14.87 21.11
N ALA A 178 0.74 -14.18 20.11
CA ALA A 178 -0.18 -14.78 19.15
C ALA A 178 0.52 -15.26 17.86
N ARG A 179 1.84 -15.15 17.78
CA ARG A 179 2.64 -15.51 16.59
C ARG A 179 2.09 -14.86 15.32
N LEU A 180 2.11 -13.52 15.26
CA LEU A 180 1.59 -12.77 14.13
C LEU A 180 2.72 -12.22 13.26
N THR A 181 2.48 -12.16 11.97
CA THR A 181 3.30 -11.40 11.04
C THR A 181 2.81 -9.95 11.03
N LEU A 182 3.71 -8.99 11.24
CA LEU A 182 3.41 -7.58 11.09
C LEU A 182 3.79 -7.11 9.69
N VAL A 183 2.89 -6.40 9.03
CA VAL A 183 3.10 -5.78 7.71
C VAL A 183 2.90 -4.27 7.87
N ILE A 184 4.01 -3.53 7.83
CA ILE A 184 4.06 -2.11 8.16
C ILE A 184 4.19 -1.30 6.88
N TYR A 185 3.17 -0.48 6.59
CA TYR A 185 3.16 0.46 5.48
C TYR A 185 3.70 1.81 5.92
N MET A 186 4.32 2.56 5.01
CA MET A 186 4.81 3.92 5.25
C MET A 186 5.78 4.04 6.45
N GLY A 187 6.46 2.93 6.81
CA GLY A 187 7.29 2.84 8.01
C GLY A 187 8.76 3.25 7.81
N VAL A 188 9.25 3.40 6.57
CA VAL A 188 10.68 3.61 6.29
C VAL A 188 11.22 4.90 6.92
N SER A 189 10.51 6.00 6.81
CA SER A 189 10.93 7.28 7.42
C SER A 189 10.92 7.27 8.96
N GLY A 190 10.11 6.40 9.57
CA GLY A 190 10.01 6.19 11.01
C GLY A 190 10.72 4.94 11.52
N ALA A 191 11.54 4.28 10.71
CA ALA A 191 12.11 2.97 11.01
C ALA A 191 12.86 2.90 12.35
N ALA A 192 13.60 3.95 12.71
CA ALA A 192 14.30 4.05 14.00
C ALA A 192 13.35 4.03 15.21
N HIS A 193 12.23 4.71 15.09
CA HIS A 193 11.20 4.72 16.13
C HIS A 193 10.52 3.35 16.20
N ILE A 194 10.08 2.82 15.05
CA ILE A 194 9.42 1.51 14.95
C ILE A 194 10.31 0.40 15.52
N GLU A 195 11.60 0.36 15.14
CA GLU A 195 12.58 -0.58 15.69
C GLU A 195 12.63 -0.51 17.21
N ARG A 196 12.87 0.67 17.76
CA ARG A 196 12.98 0.88 19.22
C ARG A 196 11.72 0.43 19.97
N GLU A 197 10.54 0.77 19.46
CA GLU A 197 9.28 0.44 20.13
C GLU A 197 8.93 -1.04 20.01
N LEU A 198 9.14 -1.67 18.85
CA LEU A 198 8.89 -3.10 18.66
C LEU A 198 9.84 -3.96 19.50
N LEU A 199 11.08 -3.52 19.74
CA LEU A 199 12.04 -4.19 20.61
C LEU A 199 11.59 -4.24 22.09
N GLN A 200 10.57 -3.49 22.48
CA GLN A 200 9.98 -3.59 23.81
C GLN A 200 9.15 -4.88 24.03
N GLY A 201 8.80 -5.59 22.97
CA GLY A 201 7.97 -6.80 23.06
C GLY A 201 8.35 -7.92 22.09
N LEU A 202 9.25 -7.66 21.13
CA LEU A 202 9.79 -8.66 20.19
C LEU A 202 11.29 -8.82 20.38
N PRO A 203 11.85 -10.06 20.22
CA PRO A 203 13.29 -10.31 20.22
C PRO A 203 14.01 -9.52 19.12
N GLY A 204 15.25 -9.09 19.41
CA GLY A 204 16.06 -8.35 18.44
C GLY A 204 16.48 -9.16 17.21
N ASP A 205 16.50 -10.49 17.30
CA ASP A 205 16.77 -11.43 16.22
C ASP A 205 15.51 -11.81 15.39
N THR A 206 14.34 -11.23 15.72
CA THR A 206 13.13 -11.41 14.92
C THR A 206 13.39 -11.03 13.46
N PRO A 207 13.13 -11.94 12.49
CA PRO A 207 13.42 -11.66 11.09
C PRO A 207 12.58 -10.52 10.54
N VAL A 208 13.21 -9.71 9.70
CA VAL A 208 12.58 -8.57 9.02
C VAL A 208 12.97 -8.57 7.55
N ALA A 209 12.01 -8.30 6.68
CA ALA A 209 12.24 -7.96 5.28
C ALA A 209 11.72 -6.56 5.00
N VAL A 210 12.48 -5.78 4.21
CA VAL A 210 12.02 -4.48 3.70
C VAL A 210 12.02 -4.55 2.18
N ILE A 211 10.86 -4.34 1.58
CA ILE A 211 10.65 -4.50 0.14
C ILE A 211 10.21 -3.16 -0.45
N GLN A 212 11.02 -2.60 -1.32
CA GLN A 212 10.77 -1.37 -2.06
C GLN A 212 10.29 -1.71 -3.46
N HIS A 213 9.26 -1.00 -3.96
CA HIS A 213 8.69 -1.16 -5.31
C HIS A 213 8.27 -2.60 -5.61
N ALA A 214 7.59 -3.26 -4.67
CA ALA A 214 7.13 -4.64 -4.81
C ALA A 214 6.39 -4.86 -6.13
N SER A 215 6.68 -5.99 -6.80
CA SER A 215 6.17 -6.41 -8.11
C SER A 215 6.65 -5.61 -9.34
N LEU A 216 7.42 -4.56 -9.15
CA LEU A 216 7.95 -3.77 -10.27
C LEU A 216 9.33 -4.28 -10.70
N PRO A 217 9.74 -4.08 -11.98
CA PRO A 217 11.05 -4.55 -12.47
C PRO A 217 12.26 -4.00 -11.71
N HIS A 218 12.11 -2.87 -11.05
CA HIS A 218 13.15 -2.24 -10.21
C HIS A 218 12.93 -2.48 -8.71
N GLN A 219 12.21 -3.56 -8.34
CA GLN A 219 12.07 -3.98 -6.96
C GLN A 219 13.43 -4.18 -6.31
N ARG A 220 13.57 -3.72 -5.08
CA ARG A 220 14.73 -3.96 -4.23
C ARG A 220 14.25 -4.45 -2.87
N HIS A 221 15.04 -5.28 -2.21
CA HIS A 221 14.72 -5.72 -0.86
C HIS A 221 15.98 -5.97 -0.04
N ILE A 222 15.79 -6.10 1.27
CA ILE A 222 16.77 -6.63 2.21
C ILE A 222 16.07 -7.62 3.14
N ALA A 223 16.80 -8.66 3.55
CA ALA A 223 16.52 -9.47 4.73
C ALA A 223 17.45 -9.03 5.86
N THR A 224 16.92 -8.83 7.06
CA THR A 224 17.65 -8.37 8.25
C THR A 224 16.95 -8.85 9.52
N THR A 225 17.35 -8.34 10.68
CA THR A 225 16.67 -8.57 11.96
C THR A 225 16.07 -7.28 12.49
N LEU A 226 15.14 -7.39 13.45
CA LEU A 226 14.49 -6.26 14.05
C LEU A 226 15.48 -5.28 14.69
N GLY A 227 16.48 -5.79 15.43
CA GLY A 227 17.52 -4.96 16.04
C GLY A 227 18.51 -4.30 15.06
N ASN A 228 18.36 -4.54 13.76
CA ASN A 228 19.20 -3.95 12.72
C ASN A 228 18.36 -3.30 11.59
N LEU A 229 17.07 -3.08 11.81
CA LEU A 229 16.13 -2.58 10.79
C LEU A 229 16.57 -1.22 10.22
N GLN A 230 16.78 -0.24 11.07
CA GLN A 230 17.18 1.11 10.64
C GLN A 230 18.52 1.10 9.89
N ASN A 231 19.51 0.43 10.46
CA ASN A 231 20.84 0.35 9.86
C ASN A 231 20.80 -0.41 8.51
N GLY A 232 20.04 -1.50 8.43
CA GLY A 232 19.83 -2.25 7.19
C GLY A 232 19.23 -1.40 6.09
N ILE A 233 18.17 -0.63 6.40
CA ILE A 233 17.54 0.31 5.45
C ILE A 233 18.53 1.35 4.97
N ALA A 234 19.25 1.98 5.90
CA ALA A 234 20.22 3.04 5.58
C ALA A 234 21.36 2.51 4.70
N LYS A 235 21.97 1.37 5.08
CA LYS A 235 23.07 0.73 4.34
C LYS A 235 22.66 0.32 2.92
N ALA A 236 21.43 -0.19 2.75
CA ALA A 236 20.91 -0.58 1.46
C ALA A 236 20.39 0.61 0.62
N GLY A 237 20.24 1.79 1.22
CA GLY A 237 19.67 2.96 0.56
C GLY A 237 18.22 2.74 0.10
N LEU A 238 17.43 2.02 0.91
CA LEU A 238 16.01 1.82 0.62
C LEU A 238 15.20 3.06 1.06
N ALA A 239 14.18 3.38 0.26
CA ALA A 239 13.31 4.53 0.48
C ALA A 239 11.84 4.18 0.18
N SER A 240 10.93 5.11 0.46
CA SER A 240 9.53 4.98 0.06
C SER A 240 9.37 5.04 -1.47
N PRO A 241 8.38 4.32 -2.02
CA PRO A 241 7.42 3.46 -1.34
C PRO A 241 8.01 2.08 -1.01
N ALA A 242 7.84 1.63 0.23
CA ALA A 242 8.28 0.31 0.67
C ALA A 242 7.37 -0.24 1.79
N VAL A 243 7.41 -1.56 1.94
CA VAL A 243 6.72 -2.31 2.99
C VAL A 243 7.77 -2.96 3.88
N ILE A 244 7.57 -2.90 5.20
CA ILE A 244 8.38 -3.62 6.19
C ILE A 244 7.55 -4.80 6.68
N VAL A 245 8.13 -6.00 6.65
CA VAL A 245 7.49 -7.22 7.14
C VAL A 245 8.33 -7.76 8.29
N VAL A 246 7.69 -8.05 9.43
CA VAL A 246 8.34 -8.55 10.65
C VAL A 246 7.69 -9.85 11.07
N GLY A 247 8.47 -10.89 11.28
CA GLY A 247 7.94 -12.16 11.81
C GLY A 247 8.66 -13.40 11.34
N ASP A 248 8.40 -14.48 12.05
CA ASP A 248 9.08 -15.77 11.89
C ASP A 248 8.86 -16.47 10.53
N VAL A 249 7.86 -16.05 9.77
CA VAL A 249 7.68 -16.53 8.38
C VAL A 249 8.88 -16.23 7.48
N LEU A 250 9.71 -15.26 7.87
CA LEU A 250 10.89 -14.83 7.12
C LEU A 250 12.17 -15.64 7.47
N ARG A 251 12.13 -16.57 8.43
CA ARG A 251 13.33 -17.35 8.84
C ARG A 251 13.94 -18.13 7.68
N GLY A 252 13.11 -18.66 6.78
CA GLY A 252 13.58 -19.38 5.58
C GLY A 252 14.30 -18.47 4.59
N LEU A 253 13.86 -17.24 4.43
CA LEU A 253 14.48 -16.24 3.54
C LEU A 253 15.88 -15.86 4.05
N ALA A 254 16.00 -15.53 5.34
CA ALA A 254 17.28 -15.17 5.95
C ALA A 254 18.32 -16.31 5.86
N ALA A 255 17.88 -17.57 5.94
CA ALA A 255 18.76 -18.73 5.80
C ALA A 255 19.22 -18.94 4.34
N ALA A 256 18.39 -18.61 3.35
CA ALA A 256 18.73 -18.75 1.93
C ALA A 256 19.68 -17.66 1.43
N GLU A 257 19.65 -16.47 2.04
CA GLU A 257 20.52 -15.32 1.70
C GLU A 257 21.86 -15.34 2.49
N ALA A 258 22.00 -16.22 3.49
CA ALA A 258 23.26 -16.39 4.19
C ALA A 258 24.33 -16.97 3.23
N PRO A 259 25.58 -16.45 3.23
CA PRO A 259 26.64 -17.05 2.42
C PRO A 259 26.77 -18.55 2.74
N VAL A 260 26.69 -19.37 1.72
CA VAL A 260 26.97 -20.81 1.87
C VAL A 260 28.41 -20.92 2.30
N ASP A 261 28.66 -21.33 3.55
CA ASP A 261 30.00 -21.66 4.02
C ASP A 261 30.58 -22.73 3.08
N ALA A 262 31.51 -22.33 2.22
CA ALA A 262 32.14 -23.20 1.24
C ALA A 262 32.93 -24.37 1.86
N ASP A 263 33.11 -24.34 3.19
CA ASP A 263 33.91 -25.34 3.94
C ASP A 263 33.14 -26.60 4.35
N LYS A 264 31.83 -26.72 4.04
CA LYS A 264 31.05 -27.91 4.41
C LYS A 264 31.00 -29.02 3.36
N PHE A 265 31.67 -28.87 2.23
CA PHE A 265 31.84 -29.92 1.22
C PHE A 265 33.33 -30.25 1.02
N GLY A 266 34.05 -30.33 2.10
CA GLY A 266 35.41 -30.86 2.15
C GLY A 266 35.41 -32.38 2.18
N THR A 267 35.85 -32.98 1.04
CA THR A 267 36.32 -34.37 0.78
C THR A 267 35.38 -35.51 1.13
#